data_39cc975ac820d74ae6913c80d7c09c27
#
_entry.id   39cc975ac820d74ae6913c80d7c09c27
#
_cell.length_a   1.000
_cell.length_b   1.000
_cell.length_c   1.000
_cell.angle_alpha   90.00
_cell.angle_beta   90.00
_cell.angle_gamma   90.00
#
_symmetry.space_group_name_H-M   'P 1'
#
loop_
_entity.id
_entity.type
_entity.pdbx_description
1 polymer ?
#
loop_
_entity_poly.entity_id
_entity_poly.type
_entity_poly.pdbx_seq_one_letter_code
_entity_poly.pdbx_strand_id
1 'polypeptide(L)'
;MDIITLIQVLVSGLLNAQEEFLEHLDRFSTFEETVNGLTDQVAADFIGLTLTSADTLIRESGKRKASYTVQRSRNRTLISGVGDITFTHTLYKDSEGKIRCLLDELLHLPKRERFTPVAEAKVLSEAEVHSYQHAADSIQTKGQKITKTTVMNKVHYIEKELPPMEEAPVEKKSCEYLYIEADEDHIHRQKDGKEQGCFMGKLIYLFEGKEEICKGRRKLISPFYFGGLYTGTDQNASLWEEVDFYIRQHYDYDVLKCVYINSDGAGWIRAAVNYVGKSKLVADRFHLMKYINRVARYTLDEETITKERFYKYIYKDKLLEAKKLLTEIQNHCEGSDRAVEECRKYLEGNWGYIQRAFHDKHVMGCSAEGHVSCVYSERMSSRPMGWSETGSDRMCKLRCFIRNYGREKVIELVNDRREKEFCAVTATGTEGMIEECQRKRYTKKQREIQRYAETLHVTLSENSTVRKILAIREQIGNI
;
A
#
# COMPACT_ATOMS: atom_id res chain seq x y z
N MET A 1 31.90 -15.87 -12.60
CA MET A 1 32.36 -14.46 -12.65
C MET A 1 32.76 -14.07 -11.23
N ASP A 2 33.83 -13.35 -11.02
CA ASP A 2 34.19 -12.77 -9.73
C ASP A 2 33.96 -11.26 -9.71
N ILE A 3 34.10 -10.60 -8.55
CA ILE A 3 33.86 -9.17 -8.39
C ILE A 3 34.74 -8.32 -9.29
N ILE A 4 35.98 -8.76 -9.52
CA ILE A 4 36.95 -8.03 -10.34
C ILE A 4 36.52 -8.05 -11.81
N THR A 5 36.13 -9.20 -12.32
CA THR A 5 35.57 -9.35 -13.68
C THR A 5 34.32 -8.45 -13.83
N LEU A 6 33.48 -8.39 -12.81
CA LEU A 6 32.27 -7.57 -12.83
C LEU A 6 32.58 -6.07 -12.92
N ILE A 7 33.58 -5.60 -12.15
CA ILE A 7 34.06 -4.22 -12.22
C ILE A 7 34.65 -3.91 -13.61
N GLN A 8 35.43 -4.84 -14.17
CA GLN A 8 36.00 -4.68 -15.52
C GLN A 8 34.92 -4.57 -16.59
N VAL A 9 33.85 -5.40 -16.51
CA VAL A 9 32.70 -5.31 -17.43
C VAL A 9 31.99 -3.95 -17.30
N LEU A 10 31.78 -3.45 -16.08
CA LEU A 10 31.16 -2.15 -15.86
C LEU A 10 32.01 -1.02 -16.44
N VAL A 11 33.31 -0.99 -16.11
CA VAL A 11 34.22 0.08 -16.58
C VAL A 11 34.34 0.07 -18.10
N SER A 12 34.53 -1.09 -18.71
CA SER A 12 34.61 -1.18 -20.17
C SER A 12 33.31 -0.80 -20.85
N GLY A 13 32.17 -1.21 -20.30
CA GLY A 13 30.87 -0.84 -20.85
C GLY A 13 30.57 0.67 -20.75
N LEU A 14 30.94 1.31 -19.63
CA LEU A 14 30.79 2.75 -19.47
C LEU A 14 31.72 3.54 -20.40
N LEU A 15 32.97 3.10 -20.60
CA LEU A 15 33.89 3.74 -21.54
C LEU A 15 33.37 3.63 -22.98
N ASN A 16 32.90 2.46 -23.40
CA ASN A 16 32.33 2.28 -24.73
C ASN A 16 31.09 3.17 -24.93
N ALA A 17 30.19 3.23 -23.94
CA ALA A 17 29.02 4.10 -24.00
C ALA A 17 29.40 5.59 -24.09
N GLN A 18 30.47 6.01 -23.38
CA GLN A 18 30.99 7.37 -23.45
C GLN A 18 31.56 7.65 -24.84
N GLU A 19 32.37 6.78 -25.43
CA GLU A 19 32.94 6.95 -26.75
C GLU A 19 31.84 7.08 -27.81
N GLU A 20 30.87 6.18 -27.83
CA GLU A 20 29.71 6.22 -28.74
C GLU A 20 28.92 7.53 -28.60
N PHE A 21 28.71 8.00 -27.38
CA PHE A 21 27.99 9.25 -27.14
C PHE A 21 28.80 10.46 -27.65
N LEU A 22 30.10 10.49 -27.43
CA LEU A 22 30.95 11.61 -27.92
C LEU A 22 30.99 11.69 -29.45
N GLU A 23 30.81 10.57 -30.15
CA GLU A 23 30.66 10.54 -31.61
C GLU A 23 29.28 11.03 -32.08
N HIS A 24 28.25 10.85 -31.22
CA HIS A 24 26.85 11.12 -31.54
C HIS A 24 26.16 11.87 -30.42
N LEU A 25 26.50 13.11 -30.17
CA LEU A 25 25.94 13.95 -29.07
C LEU A 25 24.43 14.16 -29.15
N ASP A 26 23.83 14.00 -30.34
CA ASP A 26 22.37 14.04 -30.55
C ASP A 26 21.63 12.83 -29.96
N ARG A 27 22.33 11.76 -29.55
CA ARG A 27 21.76 10.53 -29.00
C ARG A 27 21.82 10.46 -27.45
N PHE A 28 21.55 11.55 -26.77
CA PHE A 28 21.66 11.62 -25.31
C PHE A 28 20.75 10.59 -24.60
N SER A 29 19.52 10.37 -25.09
CA SER A 29 18.60 9.37 -24.52
C SER A 29 19.17 7.94 -24.62
N THR A 30 19.74 7.58 -25.76
CA THR A 30 20.38 6.25 -25.95
C THR A 30 21.55 6.04 -24.99
N PHE A 31 22.36 7.09 -24.77
CA PHE A 31 23.45 7.07 -23.81
C PHE A 31 22.93 6.82 -22.39
N GLU A 32 21.91 7.56 -21.97
CA GLU A 32 21.28 7.39 -20.65
C GLU A 32 20.70 5.99 -20.46
N GLU A 33 19.97 5.46 -21.46
CA GLU A 33 19.44 4.08 -21.44
C GLU A 33 20.54 3.03 -21.38
N THR A 34 21.64 3.22 -22.12
CA THR A 34 22.78 2.28 -22.11
C THR A 34 23.47 2.26 -20.74
N VAL A 35 23.70 3.43 -20.13
CA VAL A 35 24.31 3.53 -18.80
C VAL A 35 23.41 2.89 -17.73
N ASN A 36 22.09 3.17 -17.75
CA ASN A 36 21.14 2.57 -16.84
C ASN A 36 21.09 1.04 -17.01
N GLY A 37 21.01 0.54 -18.23
CA GLY A 37 21.00 -0.88 -18.53
C GLY A 37 22.27 -1.63 -18.08
N LEU A 38 23.43 -0.99 -18.20
CA LEU A 38 24.72 -1.53 -17.72
C LEU A 38 24.75 -1.60 -16.19
N THR A 39 24.34 -0.53 -15.52
CA THR A 39 24.33 -0.48 -14.05
C THR A 39 23.37 -1.50 -13.47
N ASP A 40 22.18 -1.63 -14.03
CA ASP A 40 21.18 -2.61 -13.62
C ASP A 40 21.70 -4.05 -13.81
N GLN A 41 22.32 -4.33 -14.97
CA GLN A 41 22.88 -5.66 -15.24
C GLN A 41 23.99 -6.01 -14.23
N VAL A 42 24.91 -5.08 -13.96
CA VAL A 42 25.99 -5.30 -13.00
C VAL A 42 25.45 -5.49 -11.58
N ALA A 43 24.42 -4.72 -11.20
CA ALA A 43 23.74 -4.90 -9.92
C ALA A 43 23.09 -6.28 -9.80
N ALA A 44 22.39 -6.74 -10.83
CA ALA A 44 21.77 -8.07 -10.86
C ALA A 44 22.82 -9.20 -10.75
N ASP A 45 23.92 -9.10 -11.50
CA ASP A 45 25.01 -10.05 -11.49
C ASP A 45 25.73 -10.08 -10.14
N PHE A 46 25.94 -8.91 -9.51
CA PHE A 46 26.53 -8.81 -8.17
C PHE A 46 25.67 -9.48 -7.10
N ILE A 47 24.35 -9.26 -7.13
CA ILE A 47 23.43 -9.91 -6.21
C ILE A 47 23.47 -11.43 -6.43
N GLY A 48 23.41 -11.91 -7.67
CA GLY A 48 23.49 -13.32 -8.02
C GLY A 48 24.80 -13.99 -7.54
N LEU A 49 25.92 -13.31 -7.71
CA LEU A 49 27.23 -13.74 -7.23
C LEU A 49 27.26 -13.83 -5.68
N THR A 50 26.68 -12.83 -5.02
CA THR A 50 26.60 -12.79 -3.55
C THR A 50 25.75 -13.94 -3.01
N LEU A 51 24.59 -14.21 -3.61
CA LEU A 51 23.73 -15.34 -3.24
C LEU A 51 24.41 -16.69 -3.49
N THR A 52 25.11 -16.86 -4.62
CA THR A 52 25.93 -18.06 -4.90
C THR A 52 27.06 -18.24 -3.88
N SER A 53 27.67 -17.14 -3.45
CA SER A 53 28.69 -17.15 -2.39
C SER A 53 28.10 -17.55 -1.04
N ALA A 54 26.90 -17.06 -0.70
CA ALA A 54 26.18 -17.45 0.50
C ALA A 54 25.84 -18.96 0.50
N ASP A 55 25.35 -19.51 -0.63
CA ASP A 55 25.13 -20.96 -0.77
C ASP A 55 26.39 -21.77 -0.54
N THR A 56 27.52 -21.28 -1.06
CA THR A 56 28.82 -21.94 -0.86
C THR A 56 29.26 -21.91 0.61
N LEU A 57 29.01 -20.81 1.33
CA LEU A 57 29.27 -20.72 2.77
C LEU A 57 28.40 -21.71 3.56
N ILE A 58 27.13 -21.79 3.26
CA ILE A 58 26.23 -22.79 3.86
C ILE A 58 26.73 -24.19 3.61
N ARG A 59 27.13 -24.50 2.37
CA ARG A 59 27.65 -25.81 1.96
C ARG A 59 28.90 -26.19 2.72
N GLU A 60 29.76 -25.25 3.05
CA GLU A 60 31.02 -25.50 3.78
C GLU A 60 30.84 -25.53 5.30
N SER A 61 29.73 -25.06 5.84
CA SER A 61 29.45 -25.00 7.28
C SER A 61 29.54 -26.38 7.96
N GLY A 62 30.18 -26.42 9.13
CA GLY A 62 30.23 -27.60 10.00
C GLY A 62 28.85 -28.04 10.48
N LYS A 63 28.01 -27.06 10.89
CA LYS A 63 26.60 -27.29 11.33
C LYS A 63 25.82 -27.99 10.21
N ARG A 64 25.93 -27.51 8.96
CA ARG A 64 25.27 -28.13 7.82
C ARG A 64 25.74 -29.56 7.61
N LYS A 65 27.08 -29.81 7.65
CA LYS A 65 27.65 -31.14 7.45
C LYS A 65 27.17 -32.15 8.49
N ALA A 66 26.89 -31.72 9.71
CA ALA A 66 26.43 -32.59 10.77
C ALA A 66 24.96 -33.02 10.61
N SER A 67 24.10 -32.19 9.96
CA SER A 67 22.67 -32.40 9.94
C SER A 67 22.07 -32.64 8.54
N TYR A 68 22.80 -32.29 7.48
CA TYR A 68 22.29 -32.36 6.10
C TYR A 68 23.30 -32.94 5.14
N THR A 69 22.84 -33.73 4.17
CA THR A 69 23.65 -34.26 3.06
C THR A 69 23.33 -33.50 1.78
N VAL A 70 24.35 -33.18 0.97
CA VAL A 70 24.16 -32.51 -0.33
C VAL A 70 23.48 -33.47 -1.28
N GLN A 71 22.37 -33.07 -1.88
CA GLN A 71 21.68 -33.82 -2.91
C GLN A 71 22.12 -33.38 -4.31
N ARG A 72 21.94 -32.08 -4.65
CA ARG A 72 22.37 -31.50 -5.92
C ARG A 72 22.36 -29.98 -5.82
N SER A 73 23.10 -29.31 -6.71
CA SER A 73 23.01 -27.87 -6.94
C SER A 73 22.29 -27.59 -8.25
N ARG A 74 21.60 -26.46 -8.33
CA ARG A 74 20.93 -26.00 -9.54
C ARG A 74 20.89 -24.46 -9.58
N ASN A 75 20.69 -23.91 -10.77
CA ASN A 75 20.47 -22.47 -10.90
C ASN A 75 19.01 -22.12 -10.62
N ARG A 76 18.82 -20.98 -9.96
CA ARG A 76 17.53 -20.32 -9.73
C ARG A 76 17.62 -18.89 -10.26
N THR A 77 16.59 -18.46 -10.97
CA THR A 77 16.47 -17.07 -11.44
C THR A 77 15.29 -16.40 -10.76
N LEU A 78 15.52 -15.21 -10.21
CA LEU A 78 14.52 -14.36 -9.59
C LEU A 78 14.40 -13.05 -10.38
N ILE A 79 13.19 -12.55 -10.48
CA ILE A 79 12.86 -11.23 -11.00
C ILE A 79 13.13 -10.23 -9.89
N SER A 80 13.96 -9.21 -10.15
CA SER A 80 14.29 -8.17 -9.19
C SER A 80 13.96 -6.77 -9.71
N GLY A 81 14.17 -5.74 -8.88
CA GLY A 81 14.03 -4.35 -9.28
C GLY A 81 15.05 -3.88 -10.32
N VAL A 82 16.16 -4.60 -10.45
CA VAL A 82 17.27 -4.31 -11.39
C VAL A 82 17.42 -5.38 -12.48
N GLY A 83 16.39 -6.19 -12.71
CA GLY A 83 16.40 -7.25 -13.74
C GLY A 83 16.46 -8.66 -13.16
N ASP A 84 16.82 -9.64 -14.01
CA ASP A 84 16.85 -11.05 -13.65
C ASP A 84 18.14 -11.39 -12.88
N ILE A 85 18.00 -11.87 -11.63
CA ILE A 85 19.09 -12.34 -10.79
C ILE A 85 19.18 -13.85 -10.91
N THR A 86 20.31 -14.37 -11.41
CA THR A 86 20.55 -15.82 -11.48
C THR A 86 21.65 -16.22 -10.50
N PHE A 87 21.38 -17.24 -9.68
CA PHE A 87 22.32 -17.74 -8.70
C PHE A 87 22.20 -19.26 -8.55
N THR A 88 23.28 -19.87 -8.07
CA THR A 88 23.31 -21.31 -7.74
C THR A 88 22.85 -21.51 -6.31
N HIS A 89 21.93 -22.44 -6.09
CA HIS A 89 21.52 -22.90 -4.77
C HIS A 89 21.54 -24.42 -4.65
N THR A 90 21.87 -24.92 -3.46
CA THR A 90 22.03 -26.32 -3.17
C THR A 90 20.81 -26.89 -2.43
N LEU A 91 20.34 -28.04 -2.91
CA LEU A 91 19.34 -28.86 -2.25
C LEU A 91 20.03 -29.86 -1.32
N TYR A 92 19.49 -29.95 -0.11
CA TYR A 92 20.00 -30.83 0.93
C TYR A 92 18.92 -31.83 1.32
N LYS A 93 19.37 -32.99 1.82
CA LYS A 93 18.53 -34.02 2.43
C LYS A 93 18.82 -34.04 3.93
N ASP A 94 17.76 -33.90 4.75
CA ASP A 94 17.86 -33.99 6.20
C ASP A 94 17.87 -35.45 6.71
N SER A 95 17.96 -35.67 8.02
CA SER A 95 17.98 -37.00 8.64
C SER A 95 16.71 -37.82 8.39
N GLU A 96 15.58 -37.16 8.11
CA GLU A 96 14.30 -37.81 7.79
C GLU A 96 14.14 -38.11 6.30
N GLY A 97 15.09 -37.68 5.48
CA GLY A 97 15.07 -37.85 4.04
C GLY A 97 14.32 -36.76 3.27
N LYS A 98 13.85 -35.69 3.94
CA LYS A 98 13.14 -34.56 3.34
C LYS A 98 14.13 -33.63 2.62
N ILE A 99 13.74 -33.17 1.44
CA ILE A 99 14.56 -32.23 0.64
C ILE A 99 14.28 -30.80 1.07
N ARG A 100 15.34 -30.09 1.43
CA ARG A 100 15.33 -28.69 1.87
C ARG A 100 16.32 -27.86 1.05
N CYS A 101 16.06 -26.57 0.92
CA CYS A 101 16.97 -25.58 0.38
C CYS A 101 17.28 -24.55 1.45
N LEU A 102 18.41 -24.69 2.13
CA LEU A 102 18.74 -23.88 3.30
C LEU A 102 18.93 -22.39 2.93
N LEU A 103 19.45 -22.09 1.75
CA LEU A 103 19.57 -20.70 1.28
C LEU A 103 18.17 -20.08 1.07
N ASP A 104 17.26 -20.79 0.40
CA ASP A 104 15.89 -20.29 0.17
C ASP A 104 15.16 -20.05 1.49
N GLU A 105 15.37 -20.92 2.48
CA GLU A 105 14.80 -20.79 3.82
C GLU A 105 15.33 -19.55 4.54
N LEU A 106 16.64 -19.31 4.53
CA LEU A 106 17.27 -18.13 5.13
C LEU A 106 16.86 -16.81 4.45
N LEU A 107 16.52 -16.85 3.17
CA LEU A 107 16.07 -15.70 2.39
C LEU A 107 14.54 -15.52 2.43
N HIS A 108 13.82 -16.36 3.17
CA HIS A 108 12.36 -16.43 3.18
C HIS A 108 11.76 -16.45 1.76
N LEU A 109 12.35 -17.31 0.90
CA LEU A 109 11.93 -17.48 -0.49
C LEU A 109 11.08 -18.75 -0.66
N PRO A 110 9.76 -18.64 -0.87
CA PRO A 110 8.89 -19.78 -1.13
C PRO A 110 9.36 -20.63 -2.32
N LYS A 111 9.08 -21.93 -2.29
CA LYS A 111 9.62 -22.93 -3.23
C LYS A 111 9.45 -22.58 -4.72
N ARG A 112 8.39 -21.85 -5.08
CA ARG A 112 8.08 -21.47 -6.48
C ARG A 112 8.06 -19.97 -6.69
N GLU A 113 8.55 -19.22 -5.71
CA GLU A 113 8.59 -17.76 -5.81
C GLU A 113 9.59 -17.35 -6.90
N ARG A 114 9.14 -16.41 -7.74
CA ARG A 114 9.95 -15.88 -8.86
C ARG A 114 10.38 -14.43 -8.62
N PHE A 115 9.80 -13.74 -7.62
CA PHE A 115 10.08 -12.34 -7.35
C PHE A 115 10.95 -12.19 -6.11
N THR A 116 11.87 -11.22 -6.16
CA THR A 116 12.45 -10.68 -4.93
C THR A 116 11.38 -9.88 -4.17
N PRO A 117 11.54 -9.63 -2.85
CA PRO A 117 10.59 -8.77 -2.11
C PRO A 117 10.42 -7.38 -2.74
N VAL A 118 11.52 -6.78 -3.20
CA VAL A 118 11.53 -5.46 -3.86
C VAL A 118 10.72 -5.46 -5.15
N ALA A 119 10.93 -6.46 -6.01
CA ALA A 119 10.18 -6.57 -7.26
C ALA A 119 8.68 -6.84 -7.02
N GLU A 120 8.35 -7.64 -6.02
CA GLU A 120 6.96 -7.90 -5.65
C GLU A 120 6.29 -6.62 -5.11
N ALA A 121 6.95 -5.88 -4.22
CA ALA A 121 6.46 -4.62 -3.70
C ALA A 121 6.24 -3.58 -4.82
N LYS A 122 7.17 -3.51 -5.79
CA LYS A 122 7.02 -2.64 -6.97
C LYS A 122 5.78 -3.01 -7.79
N VAL A 123 5.58 -4.29 -8.10
CA VAL A 123 4.41 -4.77 -8.85
C VAL A 123 3.11 -4.45 -8.10
N LEU A 124 3.06 -4.64 -6.77
CA LEU A 124 1.89 -4.32 -5.96
C LEU A 124 1.59 -2.82 -5.93
N SER A 125 2.63 -1.99 -5.82
CA SER A 125 2.51 -0.53 -5.84
C SER A 125 2.04 -0.01 -7.20
N GLU A 126 2.47 -0.63 -8.31
CA GLU A 126 1.98 -0.29 -9.65
C GLU A 126 0.54 -0.79 -9.87
N ALA A 127 0.20 -1.97 -9.36
CA ALA A 127 -1.15 -2.55 -9.47
C ALA A 127 -2.20 -1.75 -8.67
N GLU A 128 -1.75 -1.02 -7.64
CA GLU A 128 -2.61 -0.12 -6.84
C GLU A 128 -3.18 1.01 -7.70
N VAL A 129 -2.42 1.54 -8.66
CA VAL A 129 -2.82 2.68 -9.51
C VAL A 129 -3.24 2.24 -10.90
N HIS A 130 -2.51 1.30 -11.48
CA HIS A 130 -2.64 0.91 -12.87
C HIS A 130 -3.30 -0.45 -13.06
N SER A 131 -3.57 -0.82 -14.31
CA SER A 131 -4.05 -2.17 -14.63
C SER A 131 -3.00 -3.23 -14.29
N TYR A 132 -3.42 -4.46 -14.04
CA TYR A 132 -2.49 -5.58 -13.80
C TYR A 132 -1.55 -5.84 -14.98
N GLN A 133 -1.96 -5.52 -16.21
CA GLN A 133 -1.09 -5.60 -17.37
C GLN A 133 0.01 -4.54 -17.29
N HIS A 134 -0.35 -3.29 -17.02
CA HIS A 134 0.65 -2.21 -16.88
C HIS A 134 1.63 -2.51 -15.74
N ALA A 135 1.15 -2.98 -14.59
CA ALA A 135 2.00 -3.40 -13.49
C ALA A 135 2.94 -4.56 -13.86
N ALA A 136 2.50 -5.49 -14.71
CA ALA A 136 3.36 -6.54 -15.24
C ALA A 136 4.46 -5.99 -16.17
N ASP A 137 4.10 -5.01 -17.00
CA ASP A 137 5.00 -4.40 -17.98
C ASP A 137 6.00 -3.40 -17.32
N SER A 138 5.74 -2.95 -16.09
CA SER A 138 6.60 -2.00 -15.36
C SER A 138 7.93 -2.60 -14.89
N ILE A 139 8.08 -3.92 -14.92
CA ILE A 139 9.32 -4.60 -14.56
C ILE A 139 9.97 -5.18 -15.82
N GLN A 140 11.17 -4.74 -16.08
CA GLN A 140 12.00 -5.28 -17.17
C GLN A 140 12.59 -6.62 -16.77
N THR A 141 12.41 -7.63 -17.62
CA THR A 141 13.01 -8.97 -17.49
C THR A 141 13.56 -9.40 -18.84
N LYS A 142 14.70 -10.07 -18.87
CA LYS A 142 15.31 -10.58 -20.10
C LYS A 142 14.83 -11.99 -20.47
N GLY A 143 14.49 -12.79 -19.48
CA GLY A 143 14.18 -14.22 -19.68
C GLY A 143 12.84 -14.69 -19.16
N GLN A 144 12.14 -13.88 -18.37
CA GLN A 144 10.90 -14.29 -17.72
C GLN A 144 9.74 -13.37 -18.09
N LYS A 145 8.66 -13.95 -18.56
CA LYS A 145 7.43 -13.18 -18.85
C LYS A 145 6.59 -13.04 -17.59
N ILE A 146 6.28 -11.80 -17.19
CA ILE A 146 5.29 -11.48 -16.19
C ILE A 146 3.94 -11.28 -16.90
N THR A 147 2.88 -11.88 -16.37
CA THR A 147 1.54 -11.77 -16.93
C THR A 147 0.61 -11.04 -15.97
N LYS A 148 -0.46 -10.45 -16.48
CA LYS A 148 -1.53 -9.86 -15.64
C LYS A 148 -2.05 -10.84 -14.59
N THR A 149 -2.12 -12.15 -14.91
CA THR A 149 -2.54 -13.19 -13.94
C THR A 149 -1.53 -13.36 -12.82
N THR A 150 -0.21 -13.23 -13.11
CA THR A 150 0.82 -13.25 -12.07
C THR A 150 0.62 -12.09 -11.09
N VAL A 151 0.38 -10.88 -11.60
CA VAL A 151 0.12 -9.70 -10.76
C VAL A 151 -1.17 -9.86 -9.96
N MET A 152 -2.24 -10.32 -10.60
CA MET A 152 -3.51 -10.63 -9.92
C MET A 152 -3.29 -11.59 -8.74
N ASN A 153 -2.56 -12.69 -8.95
CA ASN A 153 -2.26 -13.64 -7.90
C ASN A 153 -1.46 -12.98 -6.75
N LYS A 154 -0.50 -12.08 -7.06
CA LYS A 154 0.23 -11.35 -6.02
C LYS A 154 -0.69 -10.46 -5.17
N VAL A 155 -1.65 -9.79 -5.79
CA VAL A 155 -2.67 -9.02 -5.05
C VAL A 155 -3.55 -9.95 -4.21
N HIS A 156 -3.97 -11.10 -4.73
CA HIS A 156 -4.78 -12.08 -4.00
C HIS A 156 -4.04 -12.73 -2.81
N TYR A 157 -2.70 -12.78 -2.86
CA TYR A 157 -1.87 -13.28 -1.74
C TYR A 157 -1.66 -12.27 -0.61
N ILE A 158 -2.07 -11.01 -0.77
CA ILE A 158 -2.09 -10.06 0.35
C ILE A 158 -2.98 -10.63 1.46
N GLU A 159 -2.53 -10.56 2.70
CA GLU A 159 -3.28 -11.06 3.85
C GLU A 159 -4.65 -10.40 3.99
N LYS A 160 -5.62 -11.11 4.55
CA LYS A 160 -6.95 -10.56 4.80
C LYS A 160 -6.92 -9.45 5.84
N GLU A 161 -6.09 -9.62 6.86
CA GLU A 161 -5.85 -8.63 7.90
C GLU A 161 -4.42 -8.12 7.74
N LEU A 162 -4.29 -6.83 7.43
CA LEU A 162 -2.97 -6.22 7.28
C LEU A 162 -2.45 -5.85 8.67
N PRO A 163 -1.18 -6.17 8.97
CA PRO A 163 -0.60 -5.81 10.25
C PRO A 163 -0.48 -4.29 10.37
N PRO A 164 -0.61 -3.72 11.57
CA PRO A 164 -0.20 -2.35 11.82
C PRO A 164 1.32 -2.25 11.59
N MET A 165 1.74 -1.27 10.79
CA MET A 165 3.17 -1.04 10.50
C MET A 165 3.85 -0.18 11.57
N GLU A 166 3.09 0.43 12.43
CA GLU A 166 3.60 1.26 13.53
C GLU A 166 3.23 0.62 14.86
N GLU A 167 4.20 0.53 15.75
CA GLU A 167 3.91 0.23 17.15
C GLU A 167 3.06 1.35 17.74
N ALA A 168 2.21 1.01 18.72
CA ALA A 168 1.44 2.02 19.43
C ALA A 168 2.41 3.09 19.98
N PRO A 169 2.15 4.38 19.77
CA PRO A 169 3.07 5.43 20.19
C PRO A 169 3.24 5.41 21.71
N VAL A 170 4.47 5.63 22.18
CA VAL A 170 4.79 5.70 23.62
C VAL A 170 4.00 6.85 24.27
N GLU A 171 3.86 7.97 23.55
CA GLU A 171 3.02 9.11 23.98
C GLU A 171 1.83 9.23 23.01
N LYS A 172 0.63 9.16 23.60
CA LYS A 172 -0.62 9.33 22.84
C LYS A 172 -0.82 10.79 22.44
N LYS A 173 -1.38 10.99 21.26
CA LYS A 173 -1.68 12.33 20.77
C LYS A 173 -2.80 12.98 21.60
N SER A 174 -2.59 14.22 22.01
CA SER A 174 -3.59 15.02 22.70
C SER A 174 -4.48 15.72 21.69
N CYS A 175 -5.74 15.29 21.58
CA CYS A 175 -6.72 15.86 20.66
C CYS A 175 -8.10 15.87 21.31
N GLU A 176 -8.75 17.06 21.35
CA GLU A 176 -10.08 17.20 21.96
C GLU A 176 -11.21 16.69 21.07
N TYR A 177 -11.05 16.79 19.75
CA TYR A 177 -12.06 16.44 18.77
C TYR A 177 -11.45 15.63 17.63
N LEU A 178 -12.05 14.49 17.33
CA LEU A 178 -11.70 13.67 16.18
C LEU A 178 -12.87 13.65 15.19
N TYR A 179 -12.57 13.47 13.94
CA TYR A 179 -13.53 13.44 12.86
C TYR A 179 -13.39 12.14 12.09
N ILE A 180 -14.53 11.50 11.85
CA ILE A 180 -14.63 10.31 11.02
C ILE A 180 -15.59 10.61 9.89
N GLU A 181 -15.17 10.28 8.68
CA GLU A 181 -16.04 10.26 7.52
C GLU A 181 -16.05 8.83 6.98
N ALA A 182 -17.23 8.35 6.63
CA ALA A 182 -17.44 6.99 6.16
C ALA A 182 -18.40 6.99 4.97
N ASP A 183 -18.08 6.18 3.95
CA ASP A 183 -18.88 6.04 2.74
C ASP A 183 -18.52 4.74 2.02
N GLU A 184 -19.24 4.38 0.94
CA GLU A 184 -19.05 3.14 0.23
C GLU A 184 -18.96 3.34 -1.29
N ASP A 185 -18.19 2.49 -1.96
CA ASP A 185 -18.11 2.42 -3.43
C ASP A 185 -18.72 1.14 -3.96
N HIS A 186 -19.44 1.24 -5.09
CA HIS A 186 -20.06 0.13 -5.79
C HIS A 186 -19.11 -0.48 -6.81
N ILE A 187 -18.39 -1.51 -6.41
CA ILE A 187 -17.38 -2.19 -7.23
C ILE A 187 -18.02 -3.29 -8.05
N HIS A 188 -17.99 -3.20 -9.37
CA HIS A 188 -18.62 -4.17 -10.26
C HIS A 188 -18.01 -5.56 -10.12
N ARG A 189 -18.90 -6.58 -9.98
CA ARG A 189 -18.51 -7.99 -9.97
C ARG A 189 -18.07 -8.45 -11.35
N GLN A 190 -17.08 -9.32 -11.40
CA GLN A 190 -16.73 -10.07 -12.60
C GLN A 190 -17.90 -10.98 -12.99
N LYS A 191 -18.21 -11.03 -14.29
CA LYS A 191 -19.33 -11.85 -14.78
C LYS A 191 -18.97 -13.34 -14.76
N ASP A 192 -19.39 -14.05 -13.72
CA ASP A 192 -19.29 -15.52 -13.62
C ASP A 192 -20.64 -16.18 -13.97
N GLY A 193 -21.25 -15.75 -15.04
CA GLY A 193 -22.42 -16.40 -15.65
C GLY A 193 -23.77 -16.29 -14.92
N LYS A 194 -23.83 -16.06 -13.60
CA LYS A 194 -25.09 -16.08 -12.82
C LYS A 194 -25.32 -14.88 -11.91
N GLU A 195 -24.32 -14.23 -11.37
CA GLU A 195 -24.50 -13.11 -10.44
C GLU A 195 -24.12 -11.78 -11.09
N GLN A 196 -25.14 -10.97 -11.39
CA GLN A 196 -24.96 -9.55 -11.69
C GLN A 196 -25.06 -8.77 -10.38
N GLY A 197 -24.15 -7.83 -10.15
CA GLY A 197 -24.21 -6.99 -8.96
C GLY A 197 -22.90 -6.26 -8.71
N CYS A 198 -22.83 -5.60 -7.57
CA CYS A 198 -21.65 -4.92 -7.11
C CYS A 198 -21.23 -5.43 -5.72
N PHE A 199 -19.94 -5.39 -5.45
CA PHE A 199 -19.42 -5.43 -4.09
C PHE A 199 -19.50 -4.03 -3.48
N MET A 200 -19.70 -3.95 -2.18
CA MET A 200 -19.71 -2.70 -1.43
C MET A 200 -18.34 -2.53 -0.76
N GLY A 201 -17.48 -1.73 -1.38
CA GLY A 201 -16.20 -1.36 -0.78
C GLY A 201 -16.41 -0.26 0.26
N LYS A 202 -16.24 -0.57 1.55
CA LYS A 202 -16.42 0.39 2.64
C LYS A 202 -15.11 1.10 2.94
N LEU A 203 -15.21 2.41 3.06
CA LEU A 203 -14.11 3.29 3.43
C LEU A 203 -14.49 4.08 4.67
N ILE A 204 -13.63 4.03 5.67
CA ILE A 204 -13.68 4.92 6.84
C ILE A 204 -12.33 5.63 6.91
N TYR A 205 -12.34 6.90 7.19
CA TYR A 205 -11.10 7.59 7.55
C TYR A 205 -11.34 8.54 8.72
N LEU A 206 -10.32 8.56 9.59
CA LEU A 206 -10.25 9.38 10.78
C LEU A 206 -9.23 10.49 10.54
N PHE A 207 -9.48 11.70 11.08
CA PHE A 207 -8.56 12.83 11.01
C PHE A 207 -8.74 13.78 12.18
N GLU A 208 -7.71 14.58 12.47
CA GLU A 208 -7.69 15.51 13.61
C GLU A 208 -8.30 16.86 13.27
N GLY A 209 -8.41 17.22 11.98
CA GLY A 209 -8.92 18.50 11.53
C GLY A 209 -8.67 18.74 10.05
N LYS A 210 -9.01 19.95 9.61
CA LYS A 210 -8.78 20.41 8.21
C LYS A 210 -8.01 21.72 8.25
N GLU A 211 -6.86 21.78 7.59
CA GLU A 211 -6.08 23.01 7.39
C GLU A 211 -6.32 23.58 5.99
N GLU A 212 -6.35 24.90 5.84
CA GLU A 212 -6.46 25.55 4.56
C GLU A 212 -5.08 25.76 3.94
N ILE A 213 -4.83 25.11 2.79
CA ILE A 213 -3.56 25.26 2.05
C ILE A 213 -3.61 26.51 1.16
N CYS A 214 -4.74 26.76 0.51
CA CYS A 214 -5.01 27.95 -0.28
C CYS A 214 -6.53 28.17 -0.33
N LYS A 215 -6.97 29.33 -0.80
CA LYS A 215 -8.39 29.72 -0.84
C LYS A 215 -9.26 28.63 -1.46
N GLY A 216 -10.10 28.03 -0.61
CA GLY A 216 -11.04 26.97 -1.00
C GLY A 216 -10.46 25.56 -1.08
N ARG A 217 -9.17 25.34 -0.81
CA ARG A 217 -8.53 24.02 -0.78
C ARG A 217 -8.05 23.69 0.63
N ARG A 218 -8.61 22.62 1.19
CA ARG A 218 -8.28 22.12 2.53
C ARG A 218 -7.60 20.76 2.46
N LYS A 219 -6.71 20.50 3.40
CA LYS A 219 -6.05 19.21 3.61
C LYS A 219 -6.45 18.66 4.97
N LEU A 220 -6.58 17.34 5.06
CA LEU A 220 -6.81 16.66 6.34
C LEU A 220 -5.53 16.65 7.16
N ILE A 221 -5.66 16.83 8.47
CA ILE A 221 -4.58 16.72 9.43
C ILE A 221 -4.56 15.27 9.94
N SER A 222 -3.42 14.60 9.80
CA SER A 222 -3.18 13.21 10.26
C SER A 222 -4.29 12.23 9.83
N PRO A 223 -4.66 12.13 8.54
CA PRO A 223 -5.68 11.18 8.12
C PRO A 223 -5.20 9.73 8.24
N PHE A 224 -6.08 8.83 8.72
CA PHE A 224 -5.84 7.40 8.74
C PHE A 224 -7.05 6.65 8.18
N TYR A 225 -6.82 5.69 7.29
CA TYR A 225 -7.83 5.04 6.46
C TYR A 225 -8.02 3.57 6.86
N PHE A 226 -9.28 3.15 6.96
CA PHE A 226 -9.71 1.77 7.19
C PHE A 226 -10.63 1.38 6.04
N GLY A 227 -10.52 0.16 5.55
CA GLY A 227 -11.43 -0.26 4.50
C GLY A 227 -11.20 -1.65 3.96
N GLY A 228 -12.18 -2.09 3.18
CA GLY A 228 -12.24 -3.44 2.60
C GLY A 228 -13.66 -3.79 2.21
N LEU A 229 -13.90 -5.07 1.94
CA LEU A 229 -15.25 -5.61 1.77
C LEU A 229 -15.76 -6.14 3.12
N TYR A 230 -16.77 -5.47 3.65
CA TYR A 230 -17.42 -5.87 4.90
C TYR A 230 -18.92 -6.03 4.65
N THR A 231 -19.44 -7.23 4.87
CA THR A 231 -20.84 -7.58 4.64
C THR A 231 -21.51 -8.07 5.91
N GLY A 232 -22.78 -7.72 6.10
CA GLY A 232 -23.53 -8.11 7.29
C GLY A 232 -23.14 -7.34 8.55
N THR A 233 -23.83 -7.63 9.63
CA THR A 233 -23.72 -6.88 10.90
C THR A 233 -22.37 -7.10 11.58
N ASP A 234 -21.92 -8.36 11.63
CA ASP A 234 -20.74 -8.73 12.40
C ASP A 234 -19.44 -8.19 11.79
N GLN A 235 -19.31 -8.23 10.45
CA GLN A 235 -18.15 -7.68 9.78
C GLN A 235 -18.11 -6.15 9.87
N ASN A 236 -19.29 -5.49 9.82
CA ASN A 236 -19.38 -4.06 10.03
C ASN A 236 -19.02 -3.67 11.48
N ALA A 237 -19.42 -4.47 12.44
CA ALA A 237 -19.03 -4.31 13.84
C ALA A 237 -17.50 -4.38 13.99
N SER A 238 -16.89 -5.42 13.42
CA SER A 238 -15.43 -5.62 13.45
C SER A 238 -14.67 -4.42 12.85
N LEU A 239 -15.16 -3.84 11.74
CA LEU A 239 -14.56 -2.64 11.16
C LEU A 239 -14.61 -1.43 12.11
N TRP A 240 -15.74 -1.22 12.80
CA TRP A 240 -15.87 -0.13 13.76
C TRP A 240 -15.07 -0.37 15.05
N GLU A 241 -14.94 -1.61 15.49
CA GLU A 241 -14.08 -1.99 16.59
C GLU A 241 -12.60 -1.73 16.28
N GLU A 242 -12.16 -2.00 15.05
CA GLU A 242 -10.82 -1.64 14.58
C GLU A 242 -10.57 -0.13 14.65
N VAL A 243 -11.54 0.69 14.26
CA VAL A 243 -11.46 2.15 14.37
C VAL A 243 -11.37 2.62 15.82
N ASP A 244 -12.21 2.09 16.75
CA ASP A 244 -12.16 2.44 18.18
C ASP A 244 -10.83 1.98 18.81
N PHE A 245 -10.36 0.79 18.45
CA PHE A 245 -9.06 0.28 18.89
C PHE A 245 -7.93 1.23 18.48
N TYR A 246 -7.89 1.66 17.22
CA TYR A 246 -6.91 2.63 16.73
C TYR A 246 -6.96 3.95 17.53
N ILE A 247 -8.17 4.49 17.76
CA ILE A 247 -8.34 5.72 18.54
C ILE A 247 -7.75 5.55 19.94
N ARG A 248 -8.05 4.45 20.63
CA ARG A 248 -7.57 4.18 21.98
C ARG A 248 -6.07 3.95 22.06
N GLN A 249 -5.47 3.44 20.99
CA GLN A 249 -4.01 3.23 20.92
C GLN A 249 -3.26 4.53 20.67
N HIS A 250 -3.76 5.43 19.83
CA HIS A 250 -3.01 6.57 19.32
C HIS A 250 -3.38 7.91 19.99
N TYR A 251 -4.55 8.01 20.60
CA TYR A 251 -5.03 9.26 21.18
C TYR A 251 -5.25 9.14 22.69
N ASP A 252 -4.99 10.27 23.39
CA ASP A 252 -5.30 10.38 24.80
C ASP A 252 -6.83 10.45 24.98
N TYR A 253 -7.39 9.35 25.46
CA TYR A 253 -8.82 9.20 25.59
C TYR A 253 -9.41 10.10 26.68
N ASP A 254 -8.62 10.51 27.67
CA ASP A 254 -9.10 11.40 28.75
C ASP A 254 -9.28 12.84 28.25
N VAL A 255 -8.39 13.28 27.35
CA VAL A 255 -8.48 14.59 26.69
C VAL A 255 -9.55 14.63 25.62
N LEU A 256 -9.82 13.50 24.93
CA LEU A 256 -10.78 13.40 23.86
C LEU A 256 -12.21 13.71 24.38
N LYS A 257 -12.82 14.76 23.86
CA LYS A 257 -14.19 15.19 24.21
C LYS A 257 -15.25 14.56 23.33
N CYS A 258 -15.01 14.48 22.01
CA CYS A 258 -15.99 13.97 21.06
C CYS A 258 -15.34 13.46 19.77
N VAL A 259 -15.91 12.38 19.22
CA VAL A 259 -15.62 11.88 17.88
C VAL A 259 -16.84 12.17 17.00
N TYR A 260 -16.71 13.07 16.03
CA TYR A 260 -17.79 13.37 15.09
C TYR A 260 -17.75 12.40 13.92
N ILE A 261 -18.86 11.69 13.68
CA ILE A 261 -18.98 10.72 12.57
C ILE A 261 -19.96 11.27 11.54
N ASN A 262 -19.45 11.65 10.38
CA ASN A 262 -20.29 12.07 9.25
C ASN A 262 -20.95 10.85 8.61
N SER A 263 -22.27 10.93 8.41
CA SER A 263 -23.11 9.85 7.88
C SER A 263 -24.05 10.38 6.80
N ASP A 264 -24.15 9.64 5.72
CA ASP A 264 -25.18 9.80 4.67
C ASP A 264 -26.55 9.26 5.10
N GLY A 265 -26.61 8.57 6.24
CA GLY A 265 -27.79 7.89 6.79
C GLY A 265 -27.77 6.37 6.61
N ALA A 266 -26.72 5.77 6.04
CA ALA A 266 -26.60 4.33 5.90
C ALA A 266 -26.60 3.63 7.28
N GLY A 267 -27.26 2.49 7.37
CA GLY A 267 -27.43 1.75 8.62
C GLY A 267 -26.12 1.32 9.27
N TRP A 268 -25.15 0.92 8.47
CA TRP A 268 -23.84 0.48 8.96
C TRP A 268 -23.01 1.63 9.55
N ILE A 269 -23.18 2.87 9.03
CA ILE A 269 -22.52 4.06 9.57
C ILE A 269 -23.22 4.51 10.85
N ARG A 270 -24.56 4.43 10.89
CA ARG A 270 -25.31 4.74 12.12
C ARG A 270 -24.96 3.83 13.28
N ALA A 271 -24.65 2.56 13.00
CA ALA A 271 -24.23 1.60 14.01
C ALA A 271 -22.90 1.95 14.70
N ALA A 272 -22.09 2.82 14.10
CA ALA A 272 -20.80 3.25 14.64
C ALA A 272 -20.85 3.72 16.09
N VAL A 273 -21.92 4.38 16.51
CA VAL A 273 -22.06 4.91 17.89
C VAL A 273 -22.10 3.80 18.96
N ASN A 274 -22.38 2.58 18.56
CA ASN A 274 -22.37 1.44 19.47
C ASN A 274 -20.98 0.87 19.72
N TYR A 275 -20.00 1.22 18.85
CA TYR A 275 -18.64 0.69 18.88
C TYR A 275 -17.61 1.76 19.20
N VAL A 276 -17.74 2.95 18.62
CA VAL A 276 -16.80 4.06 18.82
C VAL A 276 -17.25 4.89 20.01
N GLY A 277 -16.45 4.90 21.06
CA GLY A 277 -16.76 5.66 22.28
C GLY A 277 -16.68 7.18 22.05
N LYS A 278 -17.43 7.93 22.88
CA LYS A 278 -17.56 9.41 22.80
C LYS A 278 -18.01 9.94 21.44
N SER A 279 -18.63 9.10 20.60
CA SER A 279 -19.02 9.45 19.23
C SER A 279 -20.37 10.14 19.13
N LYS A 280 -20.52 10.99 18.12
CA LYS A 280 -21.79 11.66 17.75
C LYS A 280 -21.94 11.64 16.23
N LEU A 281 -23.08 11.13 15.75
CA LEU A 281 -23.41 11.18 14.33
C LEU A 281 -23.73 12.61 13.88
N VAL A 282 -23.26 12.96 12.71
CA VAL A 282 -23.50 14.24 12.02
C VAL A 282 -24.01 13.94 10.62
N ALA A 283 -25.06 14.62 10.16
CA ALA A 283 -25.54 14.42 8.80
C ALA A 283 -24.60 15.04 7.78
N ASP A 284 -24.33 14.29 6.71
CA ASP A 284 -23.62 14.84 5.56
C ASP A 284 -24.51 15.88 4.84
N ARG A 285 -24.01 17.12 4.81
CA ARG A 285 -24.73 18.23 4.15
C ARG A 285 -24.87 18.04 2.65
N PHE A 286 -23.93 17.34 2.00
CA PHE A 286 -24.01 17.06 0.56
C PHE A 286 -25.22 16.17 0.27
N HIS A 287 -25.37 15.08 1.02
CA HIS A 287 -26.54 14.19 0.86
C HIS A 287 -27.85 14.88 1.21
N LEU A 288 -27.90 15.67 2.27
CA LEU A 288 -29.06 16.50 2.58
C LEU A 288 -29.44 17.42 1.41
N MET A 289 -28.46 18.12 0.85
CA MET A 289 -28.68 19.03 -0.29
C MET A 289 -29.16 18.25 -1.53
N LYS A 290 -28.68 17.03 -1.76
CA LYS A 290 -29.13 16.17 -2.86
C LYS A 290 -30.62 15.84 -2.76
N TYR A 291 -31.13 15.50 -1.56
CA TYR A 291 -32.57 15.27 -1.33
C TYR A 291 -33.38 16.52 -1.54
N ILE A 292 -32.97 17.64 -0.94
CA ILE A 292 -33.69 18.94 -1.08
C ILE A 292 -33.71 19.38 -2.54
N ASN A 293 -32.59 19.34 -3.25
CA ASN A 293 -32.53 19.74 -4.65
C ASN A 293 -33.42 18.86 -5.52
N ARG A 294 -33.49 17.55 -5.24
CA ARG A 294 -34.33 16.62 -6.01
C ARG A 294 -35.80 16.96 -5.87
N VAL A 295 -36.25 17.30 -4.67
CA VAL A 295 -37.63 17.71 -4.41
C VAL A 295 -37.91 19.10 -5.00
N ALA A 296 -37.01 20.05 -4.82
CA ALA A 296 -37.19 21.43 -5.28
C ALA A 296 -37.31 21.54 -6.82
N ARG A 297 -36.70 20.63 -7.59
CA ARG A 297 -36.86 20.60 -9.05
C ARG A 297 -38.27 20.41 -9.56
N TYR A 298 -39.16 19.84 -8.73
CA TYR A 298 -40.56 19.70 -9.08
C TYR A 298 -41.37 21.01 -8.95
N THR A 299 -40.82 22.01 -8.24
CA THR A 299 -41.48 23.31 -8.08
C THR A 299 -41.14 24.31 -9.20
N LEU A 300 -40.46 23.87 -10.25
CA LEU A 300 -40.15 24.66 -11.46
C LEU A 300 -39.59 26.06 -11.12
N ASP A 301 -40.37 27.12 -11.41
CA ASP A 301 -39.96 28.51 -11.24
C ASP A 301 -39.70 28.92 -9.77
N GLU A 302 -40.13 28.13 -8.80
CA GLU A 302 -39.90 28.33 -7.37
C GLU A 302 -38.78 27.50 -6.76
N GLU A 303 -37.97 26.84 -7.56
CA GLU A 303 -36.90 25.92 -7.07
C GLU A 303 -36.01 26.58 -6.02
N THR A 304 -35.55 27.80 -6.28
CA THR A 304 -34.67 28.54 -5.35
C THR A 304 -35.38 28.88 -4.05
N ILE A 305 -36.65 29.38 -4.14
CA ILE A 305 -37.47 29.75 -2.99
C ILE A 305 -37.74 28.50 -2.12
N THR A 306 -38.03 27.38 -2.74
CA THR A 306 -38.28 26.10 -2.07
C THR A 306 -37.04 25.63 -1.29
N LYS A 307 -35.86 25.72 -1.88
CA LYS A 307 -34.58 25.41 -1.20
C LYS A 307 -34.36 26.32 0.01
N GLU A 308 -34.56 27.64 -0.16
CA GLU A 308 -34.42 28.62 0.92
C GLU A 308 -35.41 28.35 2.07
N ARG A 309 -36.68 27.98 1.77
CA ARG A 309 -37.65 27.55 2.76
C ARG A 309 -37.20 26.35 3.57
N PHE A 310 -36.66 25.30 2.90
CA PHE A 310 -36.10 24.14 3.59
C PHE A 310 -34.93 24.52 4.50
N TYR A 311 -33.96 25.27 4.03
CA TYR A 311 -32.82 25.70 4.85
C TYR A 311 -33.27 26.59 6.03
N LYS A 312 -34.23 27.47 5.83
CA LYS A 312 -34.80 28.27 6.90
C LYS A 312 -35.46 27.40 7.98
N TYR A 313 -36.18 26.34 7.59
CA TYR A 313 -36.79 25.42 8.55
C TYR A 313 -35.78 24.60 9.28
N ILE A 314 -34.78 24.10 8.59
CA ILE A 314 -33.64 23.35 9.17
C ILE A 314 -32.91 24.24 10.19
N TYR A 315 -32.53 25.46 9.81
CA TYR A 315 -31.79 26.36 10.67
C TYR A 315 -32.61 26.80 11.91
N LYS A 316 -33.95 26.81 11.85
CA LYS A 316 -34.82 27.12 12.95
C LYS A 316 -35.38 25.92 13.71
N ASP A 317 -34.80 24.72 13.47
CA ASP A 317 -35.25 23.46 14.08
C ASP A 317 -36.75 23.17 13.90
N LYS A 318 -37.29 23.42 12.69
CA LYS A 318 -38.71 23.30 12.39
C LYS A 318 -39.03 22.11 11.48
N LEU A 319 -38.89 20.88 12.00
CA LEU A 319 -39.18 19.65 11.24
C LEU A 319 -40.62 19.60 10.73
N LEU A 320 -41.59 20.03 11.55
CA LEU A 320 -43.00 19.96 11.17
C LEU A 320 -43.30 20.85 9.95
N GLU A 321 -42.71 22.03 9.89
CA GLU A 321 -42.87 22.96 8.78
C GLU A 321 -42.17 22.42 7.50
N ALA A 322 -41.01 21.80 7.65
CA ALA A 322 -40.36 21.11 6.52
C ALA A 322 -41.24 19.98 5.97
N LYS A 323 -41.89 19.21 6.84
CA LYS A 323 -42.81 18.14 6.45
C LYS A 323 -44.09 18.69 5.77
N LYS A 324 -44.64 19.81 6.26
CA LYS A 324 -45.76 20.48 5.62
C LYS A 324 -45.39 20.94 4.21
N LEU A 325 -44.20 21.54 4.04
CA LEU A 325 -43.72 21.93 2.72
C LEU A 325 -43.59 20.73 1.76
N LEU A 326 -43.12 19.59 2.24
CA LEU A 326 -43.08 18.34 1.45
C LEU A 326 -44.48 17.90 1.02
N THR A 327 -45.50 18.03 1.92
CA THR A 327 -46.88 17.68 1.60
C THR A 327 -47.49 18.69 0.60
N GLU A 328 -47.17 19.97 0.71
CA GLU A 328 -47.60 21.01 -0.26
C GLU A 328 -47.06 20.65 -1.65
N ILE A 329 -45.76 20.29 -1.76
CA ILE A 329 -45.16 19.90 -3.04
C ILE A 329 -45.80 18.62 -3.60
N GLN A 330 -46.05 17.62 -2.76
CA GLN A 330 -46.66 16.36 -3.16
C GLN A 330 -48.07 16.57 -3.73
N ASN A 331 -48.84 17.50 -3.15
CA ASN A 331 -50.22 17.76 -3.58
C ASN A 331 -50.31 18.63 -4.84
N HIS A 332 -49.27 19.44 -5.14
CA HIS A 332 -49.34 20.43 -6.23
C HIS A 332 -48.41 20.07 -7.42
N CYS A 333 -47.49 19.15 -7.25
CA CYS A 333 -46.49 18.80 -8.28
C CYS A 333 -46.59 17.33 -8.68
N GLU A 334 -47.12 17.05 -9.88
CA GLU A 334 -47.26 15.70 -10.39
C GLU A 334 -45.90 14.97 -10.48
N GLY A 335 -45.90 13.69 -10.13
CA GLY A 335 -44.71 12.82 -10.20
C GLY A 335 -43.66 13.05 -9.10
N SER A 336 -43.94 13.93 -8.13
CA SER A 336 -43.02 14.24 -7.01
C SER A 336 -43.03 13.20 -5.89
N ASP A 337 -44.04 12.31 -5.84
CA ASP A 337 -44.32 11.39 -4.72
C ASP A 337 -43.09 10.64 -4.21
N ARG A 338 -42.34 10.00 -5.12
CA ARG A 338 -41.17 9.25 -4.74
C ARG A 338 -40.07 10.12 -4.15
N ALA A 339 -39.81 11.28 -4.76
CA ALA A 339 -38.77 12.19 -4.30
C ALA A 339 -39.12 12.79 -2.94
N VAL A 340 -40.38 13.16 -2.76
CA VAL A 340 -40.93 13.69 -1.50
C VAL A 340 -40.87 12.65 -0.39
N GLU A 341 -41.27 11.42 -0.66
CA GLU A 341 -41.23 10.34 0.35
C GLU A 341 -39.80 9.97 0.77
N GLU A 342 -38.86 9.88 -0.18
CA GLU A 342 -37.45 9.67 0.11
C GLU A 342 -36.87 10.82 0.96
N CYS A 343 -37.17 12.07 0.61
CA CYS A 343 -36.75 13.24 1.38
C CYS A 343 -37.37 13.27 2.78
N ARG A 344 -38.67 12.95 2.91
CA ARG A 344 -39.37 12.86 4.20
C ARG A 344 -38.71 11.85 5.13
N LYS A 345 -38.47 10.62 4.64
CA LYS A 345 -37.78 9.55 5.40
C LYS A 345 -36.39 9.97 5.83
N TYR A 346 -35.64 10.61 4.92
CA TYR A 346 -34.32 11.11 5.24
C TYR A 346 -34.34 12.17 6.34
N LEU A 347 -35.21 13.17 6.24
CA LEU A 347 -35.32 14.22 7.25
C LEU A 347 -35.75 13.64 8.61
N GLU A 348 -36.79 12.79 8.63
CA GLU A 348 -37.30 12.20 9.88
C GLU A 348 -36.24 11.31 10.55
N GLY A 349 -35.55 10.47 9.76
CA GLY A 349 -34.56 9.54 10.29
C GLY A 349 -33.25 10.19 10.72
N ASN A 350 -32.94 11.40 10.24
CA ASN A 350 -31.67 12.07 10.49
C ASN A 350 -31.76 13.44 11.11
N TRP A 351 -32.93 13.88 11.55
CA TRP A 351 -33.14 15.28 11.98
C TRP A 351 -32.17 15.74 13.07
N GLY A 352 -31.96 14.93 14.11
CA GLY A 352 -31.01 15.26 15.17
C GLY A 352 -29.55 15.37 14.67
N TYR A 353 -29.18 14.59 13.65
CA TYR A 353 -27.84 14.64 13.03
C TYR A 353 -27.71 15.87 12.13
N ILE A 354 -28.81 16.26 11.44
CA ILE A 354 -28.93 17.48 10.65
C ILE A 354 -28.77 18.68 11.56
N GLN A 355 -29.53 18.75 12.67
CA GLN A 355 -29.43 19.86 13.62
C GLN A 355 -28.02 20.02 14.16
N ARG A 356 -27.34 18.92 14.48
CA ARG A 356 -25.94 18.95 14.90
C ARG A 356 -25.01 19.49 13.80
N ALA A 357 -25.24 19.10 12.55
CA ALA A 357 -24.44 19.58 11.41
C ALA A 357 -24.53 21.10 11.22
N PHE A 358 -25.67 21.73 11.60
CA PHE A 358 -25.90 23.18 11.41
C PHE A 358 -25.56 24.03 12.65
N HIS A 359 -25.66 23.47 13.85
CA HIS A 359 -25.57 24.26 15.08
C HIS A 359 -24.35 23.95 15.94
N ASP A 360 -23.71 22.80 15.78
CA ASP A 360 -22.51 22.51 16.54
C ASP A 360 -21.26 23.14 15.86
N LYS A 361 -20.66 24.11 16.56
CA LYS A 361 -19.50 24.89 16.07
C LYS A 361 -18.24 24.06 15.79
N HIS A 362 -18.15 22.87 16.37
CA HIS A 362 -17.02 21.98 16.19
C HIS A 362 -17.18 21.05 14.98
N VAL A 363 -18.35 20.99 14.37
CA VAL A 363 -18.59 20.16 13.19
C VAL A 363 -17.94 20.76 11.95
N MET A 364 -17.20 19.93 11.22
CA MET A 364 -16.58 20.29 9.95
C MET A 364 -17.40 19.76 8.77
N GLY A 365 -17.25 20.40 7.60
CA GLY A 365 -17.87 19.91 6.37
C GLY A 365 -17.31 18.53 5.95
N CYS A 366 -18.17 17.71 5.33
CA CYS A 366 -17.85 16.38 4.85
C CYS A 366 -17.13 16.41 3.49
N SER A 367 -16.20 15.49 3.29
CA SER A 367 -15.47 15.27 2.03
C SER A 367 -15.43 13.77 1.63
N ALA A 368 -16.31 12.95 2.21
CA ALA A 368 -16.33 11.50 2.05
C ALA A 368 -16.40 11.06 0.58
N GLU A 369 -17.30 11.65 -0.22
CA GLU A 369 -17.44 11.31 -1.64
C GLU A 369 -16.13 11.55 -2.43
N GLY A 370 -15.43 12.66 -2.17
CA GLY A 370 -14.14 12.94 -2.81
C GLY A 370 -13.06 11.94 -2.40
N HIS A 371 -13.04 11.51 -1.14
CA HIS A 371 -12.08 10.52 -0.65
C HIS A 371 -12.38 9.12 -1.17
N VAL A 372 -13.65 8.69 -1.19
CA VAL A 372 -14.05 7.41 -1.79
C VAL A 372 -13.71 7.39 -3.27
N SER A 373 -13.99 8.48 -3.99
CA SER A 373 -13.60 8.62 -5.39
C SER A 373 -12.10 8.44 -5.58
N CYS A 374 -11.27 9.13 -4.81
CA CYS A 374 -9.81 9.08 -4.93
C CYS A 374 -9.23 7.74 -4.42
N VAL A 375 -9.78 7.17 -3.33
CA VAL A 375 -9.23 5.94 -2.75
C VAL A 375 -9.74 4.70 -3.48
N TYR A 376 -11.00 4.64 -3.90
CA TYR A 376 -11.58 3.44 -4.52
C TYR A 376 -11.97 3.64 -5.98
N SER A 377 -12.86 4.61 -6.27
CA SER A 377 -13.53 4.67 -7.57
C SER A 377 -12.58 4.88 -8.73
N GLU A 378 -11.57 5.71 -8.57
CA GLU A 378 -10.55 5.99 -9.60
C GLU A 378 -9.89 4.70 -10.13
N ARG A 379 -9.64 3.73 -9.25
CA ARG A 379 -8.99 2.46 -9.60
C ARG A 379 -9.97 1.34 -9.88
N MET A 380 -11.12 1.30 -9.20
CA MET A 380 -11.93 0.09 -9.08
C MET A 380 -13.29 0.17 -9.76
N SER A 381 -13.91 1.34 -9.86
CA SER A 381 -15.28 1.49 -10.38
C SER A 381 -15.43 2.50 -11.49
N SER A 382 -14.53 3.49 -11.65
CA SER A 382 -14.63 4.54 -12.67
C SER A 382 -14.41 4.05 -14.12
N ARG A 383 -13.86 2.86 -14.30
CA ARG A 383 -13.62 2.24 -15.60
C ARG A 383 -14.42 0.94 -15.72
N PRO A 384 -14.87 0.54 -16.94
CA PRO A 384 -15.58 -0.72 -17.13
C PRO A 384 -14.64 -1.90 -16.85
N MET A 385 -14.66 -2.41 -15.63
CA MET A 385 -13.91 -3.59 -15.19
C MET A 385 -14.73 -4.37 -14.16
N GLY A 386 -14.50 -5.67 -14.08
CA GLY A 386 -15.12 -6.54 -13.09
C GLY A 386 -14.05 -7.11 -12.16
N TRP A 387 -14.39 -7.25 -10.90
CA TRP A 387 -13.52 -7.75 -9.84
C TRP A 387 -14.04 -9.07 -9.27
N SER A 388 -13.13 -9.94 -8.84
CA SER A 388 -13.46 -11.03 -7.92
C SER A 388 -13.60 -10.48 -6.50
N GLU A 389 -14.32 -11.17 -5.64
CA GLU A 389 -14.48 -10.77 -4.23
C GLU A 389 -13.12 -10.61 -3.53
N THR A 390 -12.27 -11.64 -3.62
CA THR A 390 -10.91 -11.59 -3.05
C THR A 390 -10.10 -10.44 -3.64
N GLY A 391 -10.13 -10.25 -4.95
CA GLY A 391 -9.35 -9.19 -5.61
C GLY A 391 -9.79 -7.80 -5.20
N SER A 392 -11.11 -7.57 -5.07
CA SER A 392 -11.63 -6.27 -4.62
C SER A 392 -11.30 -5.99 -3.14
N ASP A 393 -11.48 -6.97 -2.25
CA ASP A 393 -11.14 -6.82 -0.84
C ASP A 393 -9.65 -6.48 -0.64
N ARG A 394 -8.77 -7.26 -1.28
CA ARG A 394 -7.33 -7.04 -1.16
C ARG A 394 -6.87 -5.72 -1.77
N MET A 395 -7.49 -5.29 -2.86
CA MET A 395 -7.19 -4.00 -3.46
C MET A 395 -7.67 -2.84 -2.59
N CYS A 396 -8.87 -2.91 -2.01
CA CYS A 396 -9.35 -1.91 -1.05
C CYS A 396 -8.37 -1.73 0.11
N LYS A 397 -7.94 -2.84 0.70
CA LYS A 397 -7.00 -2.85 1.83
C LYS A 397 -5.62 -2.32 1.45
N LEU A 398 -5.09 -2.75 0.29
CA LEU A 398 -3.80 -2.26 -0.20
C LEU A 398 -3.84 -0.74 -0.42
N ARG A 399 -4.95 -0.20 -0.95
CA ARG A 399 -5.10 1.23 -1.16
C ARG A 399 -5.16 2.00 0.17
N CYS A 400 -5.88 1.51 1.17
CA CYS A 400 -5.86 2.07 2.53
C CYS A 400 -4.46 2.00 3.14
N PHE A 401 -3.79 0.87 3.04
CA PHE A 401 -2.42 0.68 3.54
C PHE A 401 -1.44 1.70 2.94
N ILE A 402 -1.45 1.86 1.61
CA ILE A 402 -0.57 2.80 0.92
C ILE A 402 -0.91 4.26 1.29
N ARG A 403 -2.18 4.58 1.53
CA ARG A 403 -2.58 5.91 2.02
C ARG A 403 -2.08 6.20 3.44
N ASN A 404 -2.03 5.19 4.29
CA ASN A 404 -1.58 5.31 5.67
C ASN A 404 -0.04 5.37 5.78
N TYR A 405 0.67 4.50 5.06
CA TYR A 405 2.09 4.25 5.29
C TYR A 405 3.01 4.60 4.11
N GLY A 406 2.45 4.90 2.95
CA GLY A 406 3.22 5.14 1.73
C GLY A 406 3.54 3.87 0.95
N ARG A 407 3.95 4.05 -0.32
CA ARG A 407 4.30 2.94 -1.23
C ARG A 407 5.59 2.24 -0.82
N GLU A 408 6.51 2.97 -0.20
CA GLU A 408 7.78 2.45 0.29
C GLU A 408 7.59 1.36 1.36
N LYS A 409 6.49 1.41 2.12
CA LYS A 409 6.18 0.40 3.14
C LYS A 409 5.59 -0.90 2.60
N VAL A 410 5.22 -0.95 1.33
CA VAL A 410 4.70 -2.20 0.72
C VAL A 410 5.73 -3.33 0.76
N ILE A 411 7.03 -3.02 0.76
CA ILE A 411 8.07 -4.02 0.91
C ILE A 411 8.05 -4.69 2.30
N GLU A 412 7.72 -3.93 3.35
CA GLU A 412 7.59 -4.49 4.70
C GLU A 412 6.42 -5.47 4.76
N LEU A 413 5.27 -5.13 4.16
CA LEU A 413 4.13 -6.02 4.03
C LEU A 413 4.47 -7.35 3.33
N VAL A 414 5.29 -7.29 2.26
CA VAL A 414 5.77 -8.48 1.56
C VAL A 414 6.71 -9.30 2.44
N ASN A 415 7.63 -8.66 3.15
CA ASN A 415 8.58 -9.32 4.03
C ASN A 415 7.88 -10.01 5.20
N ASP A 416 6.98 -9.31 5.90
CA ASP A 416 6.21 -9.86 7.03
C ASP A 416 5.41 -11.10 6.63
N ARG A 417 4.74 -11.04 5.47
CA ARG A 417 4.03 -12.20 4.95
C ARG A 417 4.96 -13.39 4.72
N ARG A 418 6.12 -13.15 4.10
CA ARG A 418 7.11 -14.20 3.82
C ARG A 418 7.70 -14.77 5.10
N GLU A 419 8.00 -13.93 6.07
CA GLU A 419 8.51 -14.36 7.36
C GLU A 419 7.51 -15.26 8.10
N LYS A 420 6.24 -14.86 8.20
CA LYS A 420 5.18 -15.68 8.80
C LYS A 420 5.02 -17.03 8.11
N GLU A 421 5.09 -17.06 6.77
CA GLU A 421 5.00 -18.29 6.00
C GLU A 421 6.17 -19.25 6.32
N PHE A 422 7.37 -18.71 6.59
CA PHE A 422 8.56 -19.49 6.94
C PHE A 422 8.67 -19.82 8.43
N CYS A 423 8.31 -18.93 9.35
CA CYS A 423 8.30 -19.22 10.79
C CYS A 423 7.39 -20.40 11.14
N ALA A 424 6.31 -20.60 10.39
CA ALA A 424 5.43 -21.75 10.53
C ALA A 424 6.10 -23.07 10.07
N VAL A 425 7.16 -23.03 9.25
CA VAL A 425 7.81 -24.21 8.63
C VAL A 425 9.20 -24.50 9.21
N THR A 426 9.91 -23.51 9.73
CA THR A 426 11.32 -23.58 10.10
C THR A 426 11.63 -23.30 11.56
N ALA A 427 11.00 -24.02 12.47
CA ALA A 427 11.60 -24.11 13.81
C ALA A 427 12.82 -25.03 13.71
N THR A 428 14.02 -24.49 13.71
CA THR A 428 15.32 -25.08 14.03
C THR A 428 16.39 -25.16 12.94
N GLY A 429 17.54 -24.64 13.24
CA GLY A 429 18.84 -25.20 12.85
C GLY A 429 19.66 -24.48 11.77
N THR A 430 19.13 -23.46 11.09
CA THR A 430 19.89 -22.71 10.07
C THR A 430 20.60 -21.48 10.61
N GLU A 431 20.16 -20.98 11.75
CA GLU A 431 20.80 -19.84 12.42
C GLU A 431 22.25 -20.13 12.82
N GLY A 432 23.14 -19.20 12.56
CA GLY A 432 24.56 -19.30 12.86
C GLY A 432 25.41 -20.16 11.89
N MET A 433 24.82 -20.72 10.80
CA MET A 433 25.61 -21.42 9.77
C MET A 433 26.48 -20.47 8.96
N ILE A 434 25.95 -19.29 8.65
CA ILE A 434 26.66 -18.24 7.91
C ILE A 434 27.70 -17.56 8.80
N GLU A 435 27.35 -17.26 10.05
CA GLU A 435 28.25 -16.60 11.00
C GLU A 435 29.52 -17.42 11.27
N GLU A 436 29.39 -18.73 11.43
CA GLU A 436 30.55 -19.63 11.62
C GLU A 436 31.55 -19.53 10.46
N CYS A 437 31.04 -19.48 9.23
CA CYS A 437 31.88 -19.43 8.04
C CYS A 437 32.37 -18.02 7.71
N GLN A 438 31.59 -16.97 8.03
CA GLN A 438 31.99 -15.59 7.83
C GLN A 438 33.23 -15.24 8.66
N ARG A 439 33.32 -15.66 9.93
CA ARG A 439 34.49 -15.42 10.77
C ARG A 439 35.78 -16.00 10.17
N LYS A 440 35.70 -17.15 9.52
CA LYS A 440 36.86 -17.80 8.90
C LYS A 440 37.24 -17.18 7.55
N ARG A 441 36.27 -16.71 6.75
CA ARG A 441 36.54 -16.11 5.43
C ARG A 441 36.89 -14.64 5.49
N TYR A 442 36.31 -13.88 6.44
CA TYR A 442 36.54 -12.46 6.57
C TYR A 442 38.03 -12.16 6.72
N THR A 443 38.71 -12.93 7.57
CA THR A 443 40.16 -12.83 7.77
C THR A 443 40.98 -13.16 6.52
N LYS A 444 40.51 -14.11 5.69
CA LYS A 444 41.23 -14.52 4.46
C LYS A 444 40.98 -13.50 3.34
N LYS A 445 39.76 -13.02 3.18
CA LYS A 445 39.36 -12.08 2.14
C LYS A 445 39.93 -10.68 2.38
N GLN A 446 39.99 -10.22 3.64
CA GLN A 446 40.70 -9.00 3.97
C GLN A 446 42.17 -9.03 3.56
N ARG A 447 42.85 -10.14 3.81
CA ARG A 447 44.24 -10.32 3.37
C ARG A 447 44.38 -10.35 1.84
N GLU A 448 43.41 -10.88 1.11
CA GLU A 448 43.43 -10.88 -0.37
C GLU A 448 43.13 -9.48 -0.94
N ILE A 449 42.15 -8.76 -0.38
CA ILE A 449 41.84 -7.40 -0.79
C ILE A 449 43.00 -6.46 -0.48
N GLN A 450 43.66 -6.63 0.67
CA GLN A 450 44.82 -5.85 1.05
C GLN A 450 46.00 -6.09 0.11
N ARG A 451 46.28 -7.37 -0.26
CA ARG A 451 47.28 -7.72 -1.28
C ARG A 451 46.96 -7.12 -2.66
N TYR A 452 45.69 -7.16 -3.09
CA TYR A 452 45.27 -6.53 -4.34
C TYR A 452 45.40 -5.01 -4.31
N ALA A 453 45.04 -4.37 -3.19
CA ALA A 453 45.24 -2.94 -3.01
C ALA A 453 46.72 -2.53 -3.06
N GLU A 454 47.61 -3.39 -2.58
CA GLU A 454 49.07 -3.17 -2.61
C GLU A 454 49.66 -3.41 -4.02
N THR A 455 49.00 -4.21 -4.86
CA THR A 455 49.45 -4.51 -6.23
C THR A 455 48.89 -3.57 -7.28
N LEU A 456 47.92 -2.74 -6.96
CA LEU A 456 47.41 -1.69 -7.85
C LEU A 456 48.44 -0.55 -7.92
N HIS A 457 49.41 -0.66 -8.81
CA HIS A 457 50.26 0.46 -9.21
C HIS A 457 49.44 1.48 -10.03
N VAL A 458 48.70 2.35 -9.37
CA VAL A 458 48.10 3.49 -10.02
C VAL A 458 49.11 4.64 -9.90
N THR A 459 49.67 5.05 -10.99
CA THR A 459 50.47 6.28 -11.09
C THR A 459 49.48 7.47 -10.98
N LEU A 460 49.33 7.97 -9.77
CA LEU A 460 48.36 9.02 -9.47
C LEU A 460 49.04 10.39 -9.61
N SER A 461 48.48 11.25 -10.50
CA SER A 461 48.87 12.63 -10.57
C SER A 461 48.53 13.39 -9.28
N GLU A 462 49.32 14.45 -8.96
CA GLU A 462 49.22 15.22 -7.71
C GLU A 462 47.87 15.99 -7.52
N ASN A 463 46.80 15.60 -8.18
CA ASN A 463 45.52 16.28 -8.16
C ASN A 463 44.66 15.94 -6.92
N SER A 464 43.88 16.91 -6.45
CA SER A 464 43.06 16.81 -5.22
C SER A 464 42.04 15.65 -5.22
N THR A 465 41.60 15.21 -6.39
CA THR A 465 40.73 14.02 -6.59
C THR A 465 41.43 12.73 -6.17
N VAL A 466 42.71 12.64 -6.34
CA VAL A 466 43.55 11.50 -6.02
C VAL A 466 43.70 11.32 -4.52
N ARG A 467 43.82 12.42 -3.76
CA ARG A 467 43.82 12.37 -2.29
C ARG A 467 42.50 11.83 -1.74
N LYS A 468 41.36 12.13 -2.37
CA LYS A 468 40.05 11.58 -2.00
C LYS A 468 39.98 10.07 -2.27
N ILE A 469 40.52 9.61 -3.38
CA ILE A 469 40.60 8.17 -3.72
C ILE A 469 41.54 7.44 -2.77
N LEU A 470 42.67 8.03 -2.39
CA LEU A 470 43.56 7.48 -1.35
C LEU A 470 42.93 7.42 0.03
N ALA A 471 42.17 8.45 0.44
CA ALA A 471 41.43 8.46 1.68
C ALA A 471 40.31 7.38 1.70
N ILE A 472 39.61 7.16 0.59
CA ILE A 472 38.66 6.06 0.42
C ILE A 472 39.39 4.71 0.49
N ARG A 473 40.58 4.58 -0.09
CA ARG A 473 41.43 3.38 -0.04
C ARG A 473 41.86 3.05 1.40
N GLU A 474 42.26 4.07 2.17
CA GLU A 474 42.61 3.91 3.60
C GLU A 474 41.40 3.52 4.44
N GLN A 475 40.20 4.07 4.16
CA GLN A 475 38.96 3.69 4.83
C GLN A 475 38.53 2.25 4.49
N ILE A 476 38.68 1.80 3.24
CA ILE A 476 38.41 0.41 2.82
C ILE A 476 39.44 -0.57 3.38
N GLY A 477 40.69 -0.15 3.57
CA GLY A 477 41.75 -0.96 4.19
C GLY A 477 41.60 -1.11 5.71
N ASN A 478 40.77 -0.30 6.35
CA ASN A 478 40.49 -0.36 7.78
C ASN A 478 39.11 -0.99 8.12
N ILE A 479 38.38 -1.47 7.10
CA ILE A 479 37.18 -2.28 7.20
C ILE A 479 37.53 -3.75 6.87
#